data_0f8a4acd5c1a49578e617b609d394dd4
#
_entry.id   0f8a4acd5c1a49578e617b609d394dd4
#
_cell.length_a   1.000
_cell.length_b   1.000
_cell.length_c   1.000
_cell.angle_alpha   90.00
_cell.angle_beta   90.00
_cell.angle_gamma   90.00
#
_symmetry.space_group_name_H-M   'P 1'
#
loop_
_entity.id
_entity.type
_entity.pdbx_description
1 polymer ?
#
loop_
_entity_poly.entity_id
_entity_poly.type
_entity_poly.pdbx_seq_one_letter_code
_entity_poly.pdbx_strand_id
1 'polypeptide(L)'
;MGSVVLVEGIFDMLNLHDKGITNAMCVFGTQTVTEEKLRLIQLLGTQTIHVFFDGDEAGETAAEKLKDVIYELGMKSENIYWKDRDPGSLSATQIERLAKNKWPMYFS
;
A
#
# COMPACT_ATOMS: atom_id res chain seq x y z
N MET A 1 -7.96 6.82 10.91
CA MET A 1 -6.53 6.76 10.60
C MET A 1 -6.22 7.51 9.33
N GLY A 2 -5.13 8.21 9.31
CA GLY A 2 -4.76 9.05 8.16
C GLY A 2 -4.14 8.31 6.98
N SER A 3 -3.73 7.07 7.13
CA SER A 3 -3.03 6.36 6.04
C SER A 3 -3.43 4.90 5.92
N VAL A 4 -3.31 4.39 4.69
CA VAL A 4 -3.57 2.99 4.34
C VAL A 4 -2.44 2.53 3.44
N VAL A 5 -2.03 1.28 3.57
CA VAL A 5 -1.06 0.64 2.69
C VAL A 5 -1.83 -0.34 1.80
N LEU A 6 -1.85 -0.08 0.49
CA LEU A 6 -2.50 -0.97 -0.48
C LEU A 6 -1.50 -1.96 -1.04
N VAL A 7 -1.86 -3.23 -1.01
CA VAL A 7 -1.08 -4.32 -1.59
C VAL A 7 -1.95 -5.13 -2.54
N GLU A 8 -1.34 -5.94 -3.40
CA GLU A 8 -2.08 -6.66 -4.45
C GLU A 8 -2.82 -7.90 -3.94
N GLY A 9 -2.23 -8.65 -3.03
CA GLY A 9 -2.76 -9.94 -2.62
C GLY A 9 -2.92 -10.11 -1.13
N ILE A 10 -3.72 -11.11 -0.76
CA ILE A 10 -4.02 -11.38 0.64
C ILE A 10 -2.79 -11.80 1.44
N PHE A 11 -1.87 -12.56 0.83
CA PHE A 11 -0.66 -13.00 1.53
C PHE A 11 0.27 -11.82 1.82
N ASP A 12 0.32 -10.84 0.92
CA ASP A 12 1.07 -9.61 1.14
C ASP A 12 0.50 -8.85 2.35
N MET A 13 -0.82 -8.72 2.39
CA MET A 13 -1.51 -8.06 3.50
C MET A 13 -1.27 -8.79 4.82
N LEU A 14 -1.41 -10.12 4.82
CA LEU A 14 -1.22 -10.91 6.03
C LEU A 14 0.22 -10.82 6.53
N ASN A 15 1.21 -10.82 5.64
CA ASN A 15 2.60 -10.66 6.04
C ASN A 15 2.85 -9.31 6.71
N LEU A 16 2.28 -8.23 6.15
CA LEU A 16 2.40 -6.90 6.75
C LEU A 16 1.71 -6.83 8.11
N HIS A 17 0.49 -7.38 8.22
CA HIS A 17 -0.22 -7.44 9.50
C HIS A 17 0.56 -8.21 10.54
N ASP A 18 1.13 -9.36 10.16
CA ASP A 18 1.94 -10.18 11.06
C ASP A 18 3.13 -9.41 11.63
N LYS A 19 3.64 -8.46 10.88
CA LYS A 19 4.81 -7.66 11.25
C LYS A 19 4.45 -6.26 11.75
N GLY A 20 3.20 -6.04 12.10
CA GLY A 20 2.77 -4.82 12.78
C GLY A 20 2.20 -3.72 11.92
N ILE A 21 2.14 -3.91 10.60
CA ILE A 21 1.57 -2.92 9.68
C ILE A 21 0.07 -3.24 9.52
N THR A 22 -0.73 -2.82 10.48
CA THR A 22 -2.14 -3.22 10.57
C THR A 22 -3.08 -2.41 9.70
N ASN A 23 -2.60 -1.35 9.08
CA ASN A 23 -3.38 -0.55 8.12
C ASN A 23 -3.20 -1.01 6.67
N ALA A 24 -2.64 -2.19 6.46
CA ALA A 24 -2.52 -2.76 5.11
C ALA A 24 -3.86 -3.34 4.66
N MET A 25 -4.21 -3.09 3.40
CA MET A 25 -5.42 -3.60 2.75
C MET A 25 -5.04 -4.20 1.41
N CYS A 26 -5.66 -5.29 1.03
CA CYS A 26 -5.41 -5.90 -0.27
C CYS A 26 -6.52 -5.54 -1.26
N VAL A 27 -6.15 -5.47 -2.54
CA VAL A 27 -7.08 -5.10 -3.61
C VAL A 27 -7.41 -6.25 -4.55
N PHE A 28 -6.91 -7.46 -4.29
CA PHE A 28 -7.20 -8.67 -5.07
C PHE A 28 -7.03 -8.47 -6.58
N GLY A 29 -5.88 -7.93 -6.94
CA GLY A 29 -5.59 -7.64 -8.34
C GLY A 29 -5.74 -6.15 -8.64
N THR A 30 -4.75 -5.63 -9.33
CA THR A 30 -4.63 -4.19 -9.58
C THR A 30 -5.69 -3.66 -10.52
N GLN A 31 -6.24 -4.51 -11.38
CA GLN A 31 -7.27 -4.12 -12.34
C GLN A 31 -8.64 -3.91 -11.70
N THR A 32 -8.82 -4.39 -10.46
CA THR A 32 -10.11 -4.29 -9.77
C THR A 32 -10.21 -3.09 -8.85
N VAL A 33 -9.16 -2.28 -8.73
CA VAL A 33 -9.20 -1.07 -7.92
C VAL A 33 -9.96 0.00 -8.69
N THR A 34 -11.14 0.35 -8.19
CA THR A 34 -12.02 1.32 -8.81
C THR A 34 -12.04 2.61 -8.00
N GLU A 35 -12.51 3.68 -8.63
CA GLU A 35 -12.74 4.95 -7.95
C GLU A 35 -13.68 4.77 -6.75
N GLU A 36 -14.70 3.92 -6.87
CA GLU A 36 -15.63 3.64 -5.76
C GLU A 36 -14.93 3.05 -4.54
N LYS A 37 -14.01 2.10 -4.75
CA LYS A 37 -13.25 1.50 -3.65
C LYS A 37 -12.37 2.53 -2.96
N LEU A 38 -11.74 3.40 -3.74
CA LEU A 38 -10.91 4.47 -3.20
C LEU A 38 -11.75 5.48 -2.42
N ARG A 39 -12.95 5.79 -2.88
CA ARG A 39 -13.87 6.67 -2.16
C ARG A 39 -14.30 6.07 -0.83
N LEU A 40 -14.53 4.76 -0.77
CA LEU A 40 -14.84 4.08 0.48
C LEU A 40 -13.68 4.17 1.47
N ILE A 41 -12.45 4.00 0.99
CA ILE A 41 -11.25 4.15 1.82
C ILE A 41 -11.16 5.59 2.34
N GLN A 42 -11.46 6.58 1.51
CA GLN A 42 -11.47 7.98 1.90
C GLN A 42 -12.50 8.27 2.99
N LEU A 43 -13.68 7.65 2.89
CA LEU A 43 -14.75 7.82 3.89
C LEU A 43 -14.36 7.29 5.26
N LEU A 44 -13.39 6.38 5.33
CA LEU A 44 -12.84 5.88 6.60
C LEU A 44 -11.85 6.85 7.24
N GLY A 45 -11.64 8.02 6.65
CA GLY A 45 -10.74 9.04 7.18
C GLY A 45 -9.33 8.99 6.60
N THR A 46 -9.12 8.24 5.52
CA THR A 46 -7.82 8.12 4.89
C THR A 46 -7.46 9.38 4.13
N GLN A 47 -6.26 9.89 4.36
CA GLN A 47 -5.72 11.07 3.68
C GLN A 47 -4.55 10.72 2.76
N THR A 48 -3.85 9.64 3.07
CA THR A 48 -2.67 9.20 2.31
C THR A 48 -2.77 7.70 2.03
N ILE A 49 -2.53 7.33 0.78
CA ILE A 49 -2.48 5.93 0.37
C ILE A 49 -1.06 5.60 -0.05
N HIS A 50 -0.46 4.63 0.63
CA HIS A 50 0.83 4.08 0.27
C HIS A 50 0.59 2.87 -0.61
N VAL A 51 0.92 2.96 -1.88
CA VAL A 51 0.74 1.87 -2.84
C VAL A 51 2.00 1.02 -2.82
N PHE A 52 1.88 -0.21 -2.32
CA PHE A 52 3.00 -1.13 -2.20
C PHE A 52 2.69 -2.40 -3.00
N PHE A 53 2.81 -2.28 -4.31
CA PHE A 53 2.58 -3.38 -5.23
C PHE A 53 3.87 -4.14 -5.48
N ASP A 54 3.77 -5.26 -6.19
CA ASP A 54 4.94 -6.09 -6.49
C ASP A 54 6.01 -5.29 -7.22
N GLY A 55 7.27 -5.57 -6.91
CA GLY A 55 8.41 -4.86 -7.48
C GLY A 55 8.77 -5.35 -8.88
N ASP A 56 7.78 -5.46 -9.75
CA ASP A 56 7.92 -5.83 -11.15
C ASP A 56 7.28 -4.76 -12.05
N GLU A 57 7.42 -4.92 -13.35
CA GLU A 57 6.90 -3.95 -14.32
C GLU A 57 5.39 -3.80 -14.25
N ALA A 58 4.67 -4.91 -14.09
CA ALA A 58 3.20 -4.88 -13.99
C ALA A 58 2.74 -4.13 -12.76
N GLY A 59 3.39 -4.39 -11.61
CA GLY A 59 3.07 -3.71 -10.36
C GLY A 59 3.38 -2.22 -10.43
N GLU A 60 4.50 -1.85 -11.04
CA GLU A 60 4.89 -0.45 -11.20
C GLU A 60 3.91 0.31 -12.10
N THR A 61 3.52 -0.30 -13.21
CA THR A 61 2.53 0.31 -14.13
C THR A 61 1.19 0.52 -13.45
N ALA A 62 0.73 -0.49 -12.71
CA ALA A 62 -0.53 -0.39 -11.99
C ALA A 62 -0.49 0.70 -10.90
N ALA A 63 0.62 0.81 -10.19
CA ALA A 63 0.81 1.84 -9.16
C ALA A 63 0.77 3.25 -9.76
N GLU A 64 1.39 3.43 -10.92
CA GLU A 64 1.39 4.73 -11.60
C GLU A 64 -0.01 5.15 -12.04
N LYS A 65 -0.81 4.22 -12.56
CA LYS A 65 -2.19 4.51 -12.94
C LYS A 65 -3.03 4.89 -11.74
N LEU A 66 -2.84 4.20 -10.63
CA LEU A 66 -3.61 4.42 -9.41
C LEU A 66 -3.29 5.77 -8.78
N LYS A 67 -2.05 6.20 -8.90
CA LYS A 67 -1.59 7.48 -8.36
C LYS A 67 -2.45 8.66 -8.85
N ASP A 68 -2.76 8.69 -10.14
CA ASP A 68 -3.55 9.78 -10.71
C ASP A 68 -4.98 9.79 -10.16
N VAL A 69 -5.59 8.62 -10.03
CA VAL A 69 -6.95 8.50 -9.50
C VAL A 69 -6.99 8.93 -8.04
N ILE A 70 -6.01 8.51 -7.24
CA ILE A 70 -5.91 8.91 -5.82
C ILE A 70 -5.79 10.42 -5.70
N TYR A 71 -4.96 11.03 -6.54
CA TYR A 71 -4.77 12.48 -6.53
C TYR A 71 -6.08 13.21 -6.88
N GLU A 72 -6.80 12.73 -7.89
CA GLU A 72 -8.07 13.34 -8.30
C GLU A 72 -9.13 13.32 -7.21
N LEU A 73 -9.07 12.32 -6.31
CA LEU A 73 -9.98 12.23 -5.17
C LEU A 73 -9.57 13.09 -3.99
N GLY A 74 -8.47 13.82 -4.11
CA GLY A 74 -8.00 14.72 -3.06
C GLY A 74 -7.17 14.06 -1.97
N MET A 75 -6.71 12.84 -2.20
CA MET A 75 -5.80 12.16 -1.28
C MET A 75 -4.37 12.22 -1.78
N LYS A 76 -3.42 12.00 -0.87
CA LYS A 76 -2.00 11.90 -1.22
C LYS A 76 -1.68 10.45 -1.57
N SER A 77 -0.79 10.27 -2.52
CA SER A 77 -0.31 8.95 -2.93
C SER A 77 1.19 8.87 -2.79
N GLU A 78 1.66 7.77 -2.25
CA GLU A 78 3.09 7.46 -2.20
C GLU A 78 3.28 6.04 -2.72
N ASN A 79 4.10 5.88 -3.75
CA ASN A 79 4.41 4.57 -4.29
C ASN A 79 5.65 4.02 -3.60
N ILE A 80 5.53 2.82 -3.05
CA ILE A 80 6.66 2.10 -2.48
C ILE A 80 7.05 1.04 -3.51
N TYR A 81 8.28 1.13 -3.99
CA TYR A 81 8.81 0.20 -4.98
C TYR A 81 10.03 -0.51 -4.41
N TRP A 82 9.99 -1.84 -4.40
CA TRP A 82 11.12 -2.65 -4.00
C TRP A 82 11.37 -3.67 -5.10
N LYS A 83 12.37 -3.39 -5.91
CA LYS A 83 12.66 -4.18 -7.11
C LYS A 83 12.75 -5.67 -6.81
N ASP A 84 12.06 -6.47 -7.62
CA ASP A 84 12.03 -7.93 -7.55
C ASP A 84 11.53 -8.50 -6.23
N ARG A 85 10.78 -7.70 -5.46
CA ARG A 85 10.18 -8.12 -4.20
C ARG A 85 8.69 -7.82 -4.18
N ASP A 86 7.94 -8.67 -3.51
CA ASP A 86 6.56 -8.38 -3.15
C ASP A 86 6.46 -8.20 -1.62
N PRO A 87 5.40 -7.55 -1.11
CA PRO A 87 5.29 -7.35 0.33
C PRO A 87 5.20 -8.67 1.12
N GLY A 88 4.72 -9.75 0.49
CA GLY A 88 4.59 -11.06 1.12
C GLY A 88 5.93 -11.77 1.34
N SER A 89 6.97 -11.35 0.62
CA SER A 89 8.30 -11.97 0.71
C SER A 89 9.25 -11.24 1.65
N LEU A 90 8.83 -10.11 2.22
CA LEU A 90 9.71 -9.32 3.07
C LEU A 90 9.85 -9.91 4.47
N SER A 91 11.06 -9.90 4.99
CA SER A 91 11.35 -10.31 6.37
C SER A 91 10.91 -9.24 7.37
N ALA A 92 10.82 -9.63 8.64
CA ALA A 92 10.50 -8.69 9.71
C ALA A 92 11.48 -7.51 9.74
N THR A 93 12.79 -7.78 9.56
CA THR A 93 13.80 -6.72 9.55
C THR A 93 13.61 -5.76 8.39
N GLN A 94 13.29 -6.28 7.20
CA GLN A 94 13.06 -5.44 6.03
C GLN A 94 11.83 -4.56 6.20
N ILE A 95 10.74 -5.10 6.71
CA ILE A 95 9.51 -4.34 6.97
C ILE A 95 9.74 -3.31 8.06
N GLU A 96 10.44 -3.65 9.14
CA GLU A 96 10.75 -2.71 10.20
C GLU A 96 11.56 -1.53 9.68
N ARG A 97 12.56 -1.79 8.85
CA ARG A 97 13.37 -0.73 8.25
C ARG A 97 12.54 0.18 7.36
N LEU A 98 11.68 -0.40 6.53
CA LEU A 98 10.78 0.34 5.67
C LEU A 98 9.82 1.19 6.49
N ALA A 99 9.22 0.60 7.52
CA ALA A 99 8.23 1.28 8.34
C ALA A 99 8.83 2.44 9.14
N LYS A 100 10.06 2.30 9.63
CA LYS A 100 10.75 3.40 10.32
C LYS A 100 10.97 4.60 9.42
N ASN A 101 11.20 4.37 8.14
CA ASN A 101 11.41 5.45 7.18
C ASN A 101 10.09 6.05 6.70
N LYS A 102 9.05 5.24 6.52
CA LYS A 102 7.79 5.67 5.93
C LYS A 102 6.68 5.88 6.96
N TRP A 103 6.68 5.08 8.02
CA TRP A 103 5.62 5.10 9.03
C TRP A 103 6.20 5.07 10.45
N PRO A 104 6.99 6.08 10.84
CA PRO A 104 7.70 6.05 12.12
C PRO A 104 6.78 5.93 13.34
N MET A 105 5.53 6.37 13.22
CA MET A 105 4.57 6.32 14.31
C MET A 105 4.24 4.90 14.77
N TYR A 106 4.46 3.90 13.94
CA TYR A 106 4.19 2.51 14.28
C TYR A 106 5.32 1.86 15.09
N PHE A 107 6.48 2.49 15.14
CA PHE A 107 7.68 1.92 15.75
C PHE A 107 8.40 2.86 16.71
N SER A 108 7.78 3.96 17.02
CA SER A 108 8.35 4.93 17.96
C SER A 108 8.20 4.52 19.43
#